data_4b75d525b5945fed0242e2b937909f89
#
_entry.id   4b75d525b5945fed0242e2b937909f89
#
_cell.length_a   1.000
_cell.length_b   1.000
_cell.length_c   1.000
_cell.angle_alpha   90.00
_cell.angle_beta   90.00
_cell.angle_gamma   90.00
#
_symmetry.space_group_name_H-M   'P 1'
#
loop_
_entity.id
_entity.type
_entity.pdbx_description
1 polymer ?
#
loop_
_entity_poly.entity_id
_entity_poly.type
_entity_poly.pdbx_seq_one_letter_code
_entity_poly.pdbx_strand_id
1 'polypeptide(L)'
;MVKQVCETRTLIETYALEKMMQEEEEVFQQKLDVIKRYSDKCEEYYRQEKSVELALADLELHKAIVEGANNEILNDVYVGIQGRFIVVNYLIRPLKNRNYEGTVQDHFEILKFIEDRDTKKAVDKLRNHIQGTIKRFCEDE
;
A
#
# COMPACT_ATOMS: atom_id res chain seq x y z
N MET A 1 9.05 4.04 -16.34
CA MET A 1 8.34 4.86 -15.33
C MET A 1 7.76 4.03 -14.19
N VAL A 2 7.00 2.97 -14.47
CA VAL A 2 6.41 2.12 -13.40
C VAL A 2 7.46 1.58 -12.44
N LYS A 3 8.56 1.07 -12.97
CA LYS A 3 9.66 0.53 -12.15
C LYS A 3 10.24 1.58 -11.20
N GLN A 4 10.49 2.79 -11.68
CA GLN A 4 11.03 3.88 -10.86
C GLN A 4 10.04 4.33 -9.79
N VAL A 5 8.75 4.41 -10.13
CA VAL A 5 7.70 4.73 -9.17
C VAL A 5 7.65 3.67 -8.06
N CYS A 6 7.69 2.39 -8.41
CA CYS A 6 7.66 1.31 -7.42
C CYS A 6 8.91 1.26 -6.55
N GLU A 7 10.09 1.54 -7.12
CA GLU A 7 11.33 1.66 -6.33
C GLU A 7 11.21 2.76 -5.30
N THR A 8 10.70 3.92 -5.70
CA THR A 8 10.53 5.07 -4.82
C THR A 8 9.46 4.79 -3.75
N ARG A 9 8.34 4.18 -4.15
CA ARG A 9 7.30 3.75 -3.22
C ARG A 9 7.87 2.80 -2.16
N THR A 10 8.67 1.84 -2.59
CA THR A 10 9.28 0.86 -1.68
C THR A 10 10.11 1.56 -0.62
N LEU A 11 10.96 2.50 -1.03
CA LEU A 11 11.78 3.26 -0.09
C LEU A 11 10.94 4.03 0.93
N ILE A 12 9.95 4.74 0.47
CA ILE A 12 9.12 5.60 1.32
C ILE A 12 8.22 4.78 2.23
N GLU A 13 7.50 3.81 1.68
CA GLU A 13 6.52 3.03 2.44
C GLU A 13 7.19 2.14 3.49
N THR A 14 8.32 1.51 3.16
CA THR A 14 9.02 0.68 4.15
C THR A 14 9.65 1.52 5.25
N TYR A 15 10.22 2.66 4.92
CA TYR A 15 10.72 3.60 5.93
C TYR A 15 9.60 4.04 6.88
N ALA A 16 8.46 4.43 6.31
CA ALA A 16 7.32 4.90 7.09
C ALA A 16 6.77 3.80 8.01
N LEU A 17 6.68 2.57 7.50
CA LEU A 17 6.23 1.45 8.30
C LEU A 17 7.17 1.17 9.48
N GLU A 18 8.49 1.20 9.25
CA GLU A 18 9.48 1.04 10.32
C GLU A 18 9.30 2.10 11.40
N LYS A 19 9.07 3.35 11.00
CA LYS A 19 8.84 4.45 11.95
C LYS A 19 7.56 4.23 12.75
N MET A 20 6.48 3.84 12.09
CA MET A 20 5.21 3.55 12.75
C MET A 20 5.35 2.43 13.78
N MET A 21 6.13 1.40 13.46
CA MET A 21 6.35 0.25 14.34
C MET A 21 7.09 0.61 15.63
N GLN A 22 7.73 1.77 15.69
CA GLN A 22 8.44 2.27 16.88
C GLN A 22 7.57 3.11 17.80
N GLU A 23 6.33 3.41 17.40
CA GLU A 23 5.41 4.23 18.20
C GLU A 23 4.97 3.53 19.48
N GLU A 24 4.57 4.34 20.48
CA GLU A 24 3.95 3.82 21.69
C GLU A 24 2.62 3.14 21.36
N GLU A 25 2.21 2.21 22.22
CA GLU A 25 1.06 1.33 21.96
C GLU A 25 -0.22 2.08 21.56
N GLU A 26 -0.56 3.15 22.28
CA GLU A 26 -1.79 3.89 21.99
C GLU A 26 -1.77 4.54 20.60
N VAL A 27 -0.68 5.22 20.26
CA VAL A 27 -0.50 5.88 18.95
C VAL A 27 -0.41 4.84 17.84
N PHE A 28 0.35 3.79 18.07
CA PHE A 28 0.47 2.68 17.14
C PHE A 28 -0.89 2.07 16.81
N GLN A 29 -1.70 1.80 17.84
CA GLN A 29 -3.01 1.19 17.63
C GLN A 29 -3.94 2.10 16.82
N GLN A 30 -3.91 3.40 17.07
CA GLN A 30 -4.70 4.36 16.30
C GLN A 30 -4.34 4.33 14.81
N LYS A 31 -3.04 4.29 14.51
CA LYS A 31 -2.55 4.22 13.12
C LYS A 31 -2.91 2.89 12.47
N LEU A 32 -2.75 1.81 13.20
CA LEU A 32 -3.11 0.47 12.71
C LEU A 32 -4.60 0.40 12.40
N ASP A 33 -5.46 0.97 13.23
CA ASP A 33 -6.91 0.96 13.01
C ASP A 33 -7.30 1.67 11.72
N VAL A 34 -6.62 2.76 11.37
CA VAL A 34 -6.85 3.46 10.09
C VAL A 34 -6.50 2.56 8.92
N ILE A 35 -5.33 1.91 8.96
CA ILE A 35 -4.89 1.00 7.90
C ILE A 35 -5.87 -0.17 7.76
N LYS A 36 -6.31 -0.74 8.88
CA LYS A 36 -7.29 -1.83 8.89
C LYS A 36 -8.60 -1.44 8.20
N ARG A 37 -9.09 -0.22 8.46
CA ARG A 37 -10.33 0.25 7.84
C ARG A 37 -10.22 0.27 6.31
N TYR A 38 -9.09 0.70 5.78
CA TYR A 38 -8.89 0.69 4.32
C TYR A 38 -8.71 -0.73 3.77
N SER A 39 -8.06 -1.61 4.53
CA SER A 39 -7.96 -3.02 4.16
C SER A 39 -9.34 -3.68 4.09
N ASP A 40 -10.19 -3.41 5.08
CA ASP A 40 -11.56 -3.93 5.10
C ASP A 40 -12.38 -3.40 3.91
N LYS A 41 -12.19 -2.13 3.54
CA LYS A 41 -12.84 -1.56 2.36
C LYS A 41 -12.37 -2.22 1.08
N CYS A 42 -11.09 -2.51 0.96
CA CYS A 42 -10.55 -3.23 -0.20
C CYS A 42 -11.21 -4.60 -0.34
N GLU A 43 -11.33 -5.35 0.76
CA GLU A 43 -12.00 -6.64 0.76
C GLU A 43 -13.47 -6.52 0.36
N GLU A 44 -14.18 -5.56 0.94
CA GLU A 44 -15.59 -5.32 0.63
C GLU A 44 -15.78 -5.00 -0.85
N TYR A 45 -14.99 -4.07 -1.40
CA TYR A 45 -15.09 -3.74 -2.82
C TYR A 45 -14.67 -4.89 -3.73
N TYR A 46 -13.73 -5.71 -3.30
CA TYR A 46 -13.37 -6.91 -4.01
C TYR A 46 -14.56 -7.86 -4.14
N ARG A 47 -15.26 -8.11 -3.01
CA ARG A 47 -16.47 -8.98 -3.01
C ARG A 47 -17.59 -8.43 -3.87
N GLN A 48 -17.72 -7.11 -3.97
CA GLN A 48 -18.72 -6.42 -4.76
C GLN A 48 -18.30 -6.23 -6.22
N GLU A 49 -17.12 -6.67 -6.59
CA GLU A 49 -16.54 -6.51 -7.93
C GLU A 49 -16.45 -5.03 -8.35
N LYS A 50 -16.19 -4.14 -7.38
CA LYS A 50 -16.05 -2.69 -7.61
C LYS A 50 -14.56 -2.35 -7.75
N SER A 51 -14.00 -2.52 -8.95
CA SER A 51 -12.57 -2.39 -9.22
C SER A 51 -12.04 -0.97 -9.01
N VAL A 52 -12.81 0.05 -9.39
CA VAL A 52 -12.38 1.45 -9.24
C VAL A 52 -12.32 1.84 -7.76
N GLU A 53 -13.38 1.51 -7.02
CA GLU A 53 -13.44 1.80 -5.58
C GLU A 53 -12.36 1.04 -4.83
N LEU A 54 -12.10 -0.22 -5.21
CA LEU A 54 -11.01 -1.01 -4.62
C LEU A 54 -9.66 -0.33 -4.86
N ALA A 55 -9.41 0.10 -6.09
CA ALA A 55 -8.15 0.77 -6.44
C ALA A 55 -7.94 2.05 -5.64
N LEU A 56 -9.00 2.84 -5.45
CA LEU A 56 -8.93 4.05 -4.62
C LEU A 56 -8.68 3.73 -3.15
N ALA A 57 -9.33 2.69 -2.62
CA ALA A 57 -9.12 2.25 -1.24
C ALA A 57 -7.69 1.73 -1.03
N ASP A 58 -7.13 1.04 -2.02
CA ASP A 58 -5.74 0.58 -2.00
C ASP A 58 -4.76 1.77 -1.93
N LEU A 59 -5.00 2.80 -2.73
CA LEU A 59 -4.19 4.03 -2.67
C LEU A 59 -4.25 4.67 -1.28
N GLU A 60 -5.43 4.75 -0.68
CA GLU A 60 -5.61 5.32 0.65
C GLU A 60 -4.93 4.48 1.73
N LEU A 61 -4.95 3.14 1.60
CA LEU A 61 -4.26 2.25 2.52
C LEU A 61 -2.76 2.54 2.54
N HIS A 62 -2.14 2.61 1.36
CA HIS A 62 -0.70 2.87 1.26
C HIS A 62 -0.34 4.28 1.75
N LYS A 63 -1.19 5.26 1.46
CA LYS A 63 -1.04 6.62 1.98
C LYS A 63 -1.10 6.65 3.51
N ALA A 64 -2.00 5.88 4.11
CA ALA A 64 -2.10 5.78 5.56
C ALA A 64 -0.83 5.20 6.19
N ILE A 65 -0.19 4.23 5.53
CA ILE A 65 1.10 3.70 5.97
C ILE A 65 2.16 4.81 6.00
N VAL A 66 2.23 5.61 4.93
CA VAL A 66 3.20 6.71 4.84
C VAL A 66 2.93 7.77 5.91
N GLU A 67 1.67 8.10 6.16
CA GLU A 67 1.29 9.05 7.21
C GLU A 67 1.71 8.58 8.60
N GLY A 68 1.89 7.27 8.77
CA GLY A 68 2.38 6.68 10.03
C GLY A 68 3.76 7.17 10.47
N ALA A 69 4.56 7.73 9.56
CA ALA A 69 5.89 8.26 9.87
C ALA A 69 5.87 9.65 10.53
N ASN A 70 4.73 10.33 10.57
CA ASN A 70 4.59 11.69 11.12
C ASN A 70 5.57 12.69 10.45
N ASN A 71 5.71 12.60 9.13
CA ASN A 71 6.61 13.46 8.37
C ASN A 71 5.83 14.11 7.22
N GLU A 72 5.46 15.37 7.38
CA GLU A 72 4.64 16.10 6.41
C GLU A 72 5.32 16.22 5.04
N ILE A 73 6.64 16.41 5.02
CA ILE A 73 7.39 16.50 3.76
C ILE A 73 7.35 15.18 3.02
N LEU A 74 7.50 14.08 3.76
CA LEU A 74 7.41 12.74 3.19
C LEU A 74 6.02 12.49 2.61
N ASN A 75 4.98 12.92 3.31
CA ASN A 75 3.60 12.81 2.84
C ASN A 75 3.40 13.57 1.52
N ASP A 76 3.92 14.79 1.42
CA ASP A 76 3.80 15.60 0.20
C ASP A 76 4.52 14.96 -0.99
N VAL A 77 5.71 14.45 -0.76
CA VAL A 77 6.48 13.73 -1.79
C VAL A 77 5.71 12.50 -2.26
N TYR A 78 5.14 11.75 -1.33
CA TYR A 78 4.40 10.52 -1.64
C TYR A 78 3.13 10.79 -2.44
N VAL A 79 2.40 11.87 -2.13
CA VAL A 79 1.21 12.28 -2.91
C VAL A 79 1.58 12.54 -4.37
N GLY A 80 2.72 13.17 -4.63
CA GLY A 80 3.21 13.38 -5.99
C GLY A 80 3.52 12.06 -6.70
N ILE A 81 4.10 11.10 -6.00
CA ILE A 81 4.40 9.76 -6.54
C ILE A 81 3.10 9.01 -6.83
N GLN A 82 2.12 9.08 -5.93
CA GLN A 82 0.81 8.46 -6.18
C GLN A 82 0.14 9.03 -7.42
N GLY A 83 0.26 10.33 -7.65
CA GLY A 83 -0.29 10.96 -8.86
C GLY A 83 0.28 10.35 -10.13
N ARG A 84 1.59 10.12 -10.17
CA ARG A 84 2.25 9.45 -11.30
C ARG A 84 1.79 8.01 -11.45
N PHE A 85 1.64 7.30 -10.34
CA PHE A 85 1.18 5.91 -10.32
C PHE A 85 -0.25 5.81 -10.88
N ILE A 86 -1.13 6.73 -10.50
CA ILE A 86 -2.51 6.79 -11.01
C ILE A 86 -2.52 6.97 -12.53
N VAL A 87 -1.74 7.91 -13.06
CA VAL A 87 -1.67 8.16 -14.49
C VAL A 87 -1.25 6.90 -15.24
N VAL A 88 -0.18 6.25 -14.79
CA VAL A 88 0.33 5.06 -15.47
C VAL A 88 -0.64 3.88 -15.37
N ASN A 89 -1.20 3.66 -14.17
CA ASN A 89 -2.00 2.47 -13.91
C ASN A 89 -3.44 2.53 -14.41
N TYR A 90 -4.04 3.73 -14.36
CA TYR A 90 -5.49 3.86 -14.59
C TYR A 90 -5.84 4.57 -15.88
N LEU A 91 -4.96 5.43 -16.38
CA LEU A 91 -5.20 6.15 -17.63
C LEU A 91 -4.55 5.47 -18.83
N ILE A 92 -3.41 4.81 -18.63
CA ILE A 92 -2.67 4.17 -19.72
C ILE A 92 -3.01 2.67 -19.81
N ARG A 93 -3.27 2.03 -18.68
CA ARG A 93 -3.57 0.59 -18.63
C ARG A 93 -4.96 0.33 -18.07
N PRO A 94 -5.77 -0.52 -18.74
CA PRO A 94 -7.09 -0.87 -18.24
C PRO A 94 -7.00 -1.67 -16.94
N LEU A 95 -7.98 -1.50 -16.05
CA LEU A 95 -8.10 -2.23 -14.79
C LEU A 95 -8.47 -3.70 -14.98
N LYS A 96 -8.74 -4.12 -16.22
CA LYS A 96 -9.09 -5.50 -16.53
C LYS A 96 -7.96 -6.46 -16.20
N ASN A 97 -8.32 -7.63 -15.66
CA ASN A 97 -7.42 -8.77 -15.42
C ASN A 97 -6.38 -8.54 -14.32
N ARG A 98 -6.62 -7.61 -13.41
CA ARG A 98 -5.74 -7.45 -12.25
C ARG A 98 -6.05 -8.48 -11.19
N ASN A 99 -5.01 -9.01 -10.56
CA ASN A 99 -5.16 -9.95 -9.46
C ASN A 99 -5.42 -9.22 -8.14
N TYR A 100 -6.66 -8.73 -7.97
CA TYR A 100 -7.05 -8.06 -6.74
C TYR A 100 -7.16 -9.00 -5.54
N GLU A 101 -7.42 -10.29 -5.79
CA GLU A 101 -7.42 -11.29 -4.72
C GLU A 101 -6.07 -11.35 -4.04
N GLY A 102 -4.99 -11.40 -4.82
CA GLY A 102 -3.64 -11.37 -4.29
C GLY A 102 -3.34 -10.09 -3.52
N THR A 103 -3.83 -8.94 -4.01
CA THR A 103 -3.69 -7.65 -3.34
C THR A 103 -4.36 -7.67 -1.96
N VAL A 104 -5.60 -8.12 -1.88
CA VAL A 104 -6.35 -8.21 -0.63
C VAL A 104 -5.66 -9.16 0.36
N GLN A 105 -5.21 -10.31 -0.13
CA GLN A 105 -4.50 -11.29 0.68
C GLN A 105 -3.19 -10.72 1.23
N ASP A 106 -2.43 -10.01 0.41
CA ASP A 106 -1.19 -9.35 0.83
C ASP A 106 -1.46 -8.34 1.95
N HIS A 107 -2.53 -7.55 1.85
CA HIS A 107 -2.91 -6.60 2.88
C HIS A 107 -3.17 -7.29 4.22
N PHE A 108 -3.88 -8.41 4.22
CA PHE A 108 -4.16 -9.16 5.44
C PHE A 108 -2.87 -9.69 6.08
N GLU A 109 -1.95 -10.18 5.28
CA GLU A 109 -0.67 -10.70 5.78
C GLU A 109 0.21 -9.58 6.35
N ILE A 110 0.27 -8.44 5.67
CA ILE A 110 1.00 -7.26 6.16
C ILE A 110 0.43 -6.83 7.53
N LEU A 111 -0.91 -6.70 7.61
CA LEU A 111 -1.57 -6.30 8.85
C LEU A 111 -1.32 -7.27 9.99
N LYS A 112 -1.33 -8.57 9.71
CA LYS A 112 -1.04 -9.58 10.73
C LYS A 112 0.36 -9.39 11.32
N PHE A 113 1.36 -9.17 10.47
CA PHE A 113 2.72 -8.93 10.95
C PHE A 113 2.84 -7.62 11.72
N ILE A 114 2.08 -6.58 11.33
CA ILE A 114 2.04 -5.33 12.07
C ILE A 114 1.42 -5.55 13.46
N GLU A 115 0.29 -6.26 13.54
CA GLU A 115 -0.36 -6.59 14.81
C GLU A 115 0.55 -7.37 15.74
N ASP A 116 1.33 -8.29 15.19
CA ASP A 116 2.28 -9.10 15.95
C ASP A 116 3.55 -8.32 16.34
N ARG A 117 3.65 -7.06 15.95
CA ARG A 117 4.85 -6.22 16.14
C ARG A 117 6.12 -6.82 15.53
N ASP A 118 5.96 -7.65 14.50
CA ASP A 118 7.08 -8.22 13.76
C ASP A 118 7.50 -7.28 12.65
N THR A 119 8.32 -6.30 12.99
CA THR A 119 8.74 -5.24 12.06
C THR A 119 9.40 -5.80 10.81
N LYS A 120 10.32 -6.74 10.97
CA LYS A 120 11.04 -7.29 9.83
C LYS A 120 10.10 -7.97 8.84
N LYS A 121 9.21 -8.83 9.32
CA LYS A 121 8.26 -9.54 8.45
C LYS A 121 7.27 -8.59 7.81
N ALA A 122 6.79 -7.59 8.55
CA ALA A 122 5.88 -6.58 8.02
C ALA A 122 6.53 -5.79 6.87
N VAL A 123 7.76 -5.32 7.09
CA VAL A 123 8.51 -4.56 6.08
C VAL A 123 8.83 -5.41 4.86
N ASP A 124 9.30 -6.65 5.07
CA ASP A 124 9.63 -7.55 3.97
C ASP A 124 8.38 -7.89 3.14
N LYS A 125 7.25 -8.12 3.79
CA LYS A 125 5.99 -8.40 3.07
C LYS A 125 5.52 -7.19 2.29
N LEU A 126 5.60 -6.00 2.87
CA LEU A 126 5.24 -4.76 2.18
C LEU A 126 6.13 -4.55 0.95
N ARG A 127 7.44 -4.75 1.10
CA ARG A 127 8.39 -4.65 -0.02
C ARG A 127 8.01 -5.60 -1.14
N ASN A 128 7.78 -6.86 -0.81
CA ASN A 128 7.41 -7.88 -1.80
C ASN A 128 6.08 -7.56 -2.46
N HIS A 129 5.13 -7.02 -1.73
CA HIS A 129 3.85 -6.59 -2.26
C HIS A 129 4.01 -5.49 -3.32
N ILE A 130 4.81 -4.46 -3.03
CA ILE A 130 5.06 -3.37 -3.98
C ILE A 130 5.85 -3.87 -5.19
N GLN A 131 6.87 -4.68 -4.97
CA GLN A 131 7.67 -5.26 -6.06
C GLN A 131 6.83 -6.20 -6.94
N GLY A 132 5.84 -6.86 -6.36
CA GLY A 132 4.87 -7.65 -7.12
C GLY A 132 4.09 -6.81 -8.13
N THR A 133 3.88 -5.53 -7.83
CA THR A 133 3.28 -4.58 -8.77
C THR A 133 4.17 -4.37 -10.00
N ILE A 134 5.47 -4.23 -9.79
CA ILE A 134 6.44 -4.11 -10.90
C ILE A 134 6.31 -5.33 -11.81
N LYS A 135 6.34 -6.51 -11.24
CA LYS A 135 6.25 -7.76 -11.97
C LYS A 135 4.95 -7.84 -12.79
N ARG A 136 3.83 -7.49 -12.17
CA ARG A 136 2.52 -7.50 -12.85
C ARG A 136 2.46 -6.53 -14.04
N PHE A 137 3.12 -5.38 -13.94
CA PHE A 137 3.06 -4.35 -15.00
C PHE A 137 4.15 -4.46 -16.05
N CYS A 138 5.33 -4.96 -15.69
CA CYS A 138 6.45 -5.06 -16.62
C CYS A 138 6.41 -6.33 -17.46
N GLU A 139 5.81 -7.42 -16.99
CA GLU A 139 5.67 -8.67 -17.74
C GLU A 139 4.66 -8.57 -18.88
N ASP A 140 3.74 -7.61 -18.82
CA ASP A 140 2.73 -7.39 -19.86
C ASP A 140 3.23 -6.47 -20.97
N GLU A 141 4.47 -6.00 -20.87
CA GLU A 141 5.13 -5.21 -21.91
C GLU A 141 5.91 -6.10 -22.86
#